data_7642a4ea028c24eb219632bc387eccf5
#
_entry.id   7642a4ea028c24eb219632bc387eccf5
#
_cell.length_a   1.000
_cell.length_b   1.000
_cell.length_c   1.000
_cell.angle_alpha   90.00
_cell.angle_beta   90.00
_cell.angle_gamma   90.00
#
_symmetry.space_group_name_H-M   'P 1'
#
loop_
_entity.id
_entity.type
_entity.pdbx_description
1 polymer ?
#
loop_
_entity_poly.entity_id
_entity_poly.type
_entity_poly.pdbx_seq_one_letter_code
_entity_poly.pdbx_strand_id
1 'polypeptide(L)'
;VEVPAGTKLLLLAGEWLCEPTVPARRDEVVIVVAICQGPTGGWVWVRGHVCRRQDPPDCGTGSCFEHQVLASAIRLNLAGQR
;
A
#
# COMPACT_ATOMS: atom_id res chain seq x y z
N VAL A 1 -6.13 10.91 5.63
CA VAL A 1 -4.77 10.56 6.05
C VAL A 1 -3.80 10.99 4.96
N GLU A 2 -2.89 11.84 5.29
CA GLU A 2 -1.86 12.26 4.36
C GLU A 2 -0.63 11.38 4.53
N VAL A 3 -0.19 10.80 3.43
CA VAL A 3 1.00 9.97 3.43
C VAL A 3 1.94 10.51 2.35
N PRO A 4 3.09 11.02 2.75
CA PRO A 4 4.04 11.55 1.78
C PRO A 4 4.54 10.45 0.83
N ALA A 5 4.78 10.84 -0.40
CA ALA A 5 5.42 9.93 -1.35
C ALA A 5 6.77 9.46 -0.80
N GLY A 6 7.07 8.20 -0.97
CA GLY A 6 8.28 7.60 -0.42
C GLY A 6 8.10 6.96 0.94
N THR A 7 6.92 7.12 1.57
CA THR A 7 6.66 6.47 2.84
C THR A 7 6.60 4.95 2.65
N LYS A 8 7.26 4.23 3.54
CA LYS A 8 7.25 2.77 3.52
C LYS A 8 6.14 2.27 4.45
N LEU A 9 5.29 1.42 3.93
CA LEU A 9 4.20 0.81 4.70
C LEU A 9 4.41 -0.70 4.77
N LEU A 10 4.31 -1.25 5.96
CA LEU A 10 4.23 -2.69 6.14
C LEU A 10 2.76 -3.06 6.27
N LEU A 11 2.27 -3.82 5.32
CA LEU A 11 0.88 -4.28 5.26
C LEU A 11 0.85 -5.77 5.51
N LEU A 12 0.09 -6.18 6.50
CA LEU A 12 -0.04 -7.58 6.84
C LEU A 12 -1.14 -8.23 6.02
N ALA A 13 -1.13 -9.55 5.97
CA ALA A 13 -2.18 -10.29 5.28
C ALA A 13 -3.55 -9.84 5.79
N GLY A 14 -4.48 -9.62 4.88
CA GLY A 14 -5.82 -9.15 5.20
C GLY A 14 -5.95 -7.64 5.34
N GLU A 15 -4.86 -6.91 5.35
CA GLU A 15 -4.91 -5.45 5.47
C GLU A 15 -4.95 -4.75 4.12
N TRP A 16 -4.87 -5.48 3.05
CA TRP A 16 -4.99 -4.95 1.71
C TRP A 16 -5.71 -5.97 0.85
N LEU A 17 -6.29 -5.50 -0.24
CA LEU A 17 -7.06 -6.37 -1.14
C LEU A 17 -6.22 -6.62 -2.39
N CYS A 18 -5.95 -7.89 -2.66
CA CYS A 18 -5.24 -8.26 -3.88
C CYS A 18 -6.15 -8.21 -5.10
N GLU A 19 -7.46 -8.31 -4.89
CA GLU A 19 -8.50 -8.12 -5.88
C GLU A 19 -9.62 -7.32 -5.25
N PRO A 20 -10.56 -6.78 -6.02
CA PRO A 20 -11.54 -5.83 -5.48
C PRO A 20 -12.27 -6.27 -4.23
N THR A 21 -12.46 -7.56 -4.02
CA THR A 21 -13.18 -8.04 -2.85
C THR A 21 -12.43 -9.15 -2.12
N VAL A 22 -11.17 -9.38 -2.47
CA VAL A 22 -10.43 -10.52 -1.93
C VAL A 22 -9.26 -10.02 -1.08
N PRO A 23 -9.31 -10.24 0.24
CA PRO A 23 -8.19 -9.89 1.09
C PRO A 23 -6.93 -10.67 0.72
N ALA A 24 -5.81 -9.98 0.76
CA ALA A 24 -4.53 -10.61 0.47
C ALA A 24 -4.16 -11.61 1.55
N ARG A 25 -3.44 -12.64 1.16
CA ARG A 25 -3.01 -13.70 2.07
C ARG A 25 -1.53 -13.61 2.40
N ARG A 26 -0.90 -12.50 2.06
CA ARG A 26 0.51 -12.31 2.33
C ARG A 26 0.75 -10.90 2.84
N ASP A 27 1.85 -10.73 3.54
CA ASP A 27 2.32 -9.42 3.94
C ASP A 27 3.03 -8.77 2.75
N GLU A 28 3.04 -7.44 2.76
CA GLU A 28 3.72 -6.71 1.70
C GLU A 28 4.32 -5.42 2.25
N VAL A 29 5.45 -5.03 1.70
CA VAL A 29 6.07 -3.75 2.01
C VAL A 29 5.92 -2.86 0.79
N VAL A 30 5.29 -1.72 0.98
CA VAL A 30 4.95 -0.81 -0.10
C VAL A 30 5.62 0.53 0.13
N ILE A 31 6.28 1.05 -0.89
CA ILE A 31 6.77 2.42 -0.89
C ILE A 31 5.73 3.25 -1.64
N VAL A 32 5.09 4.16 -0.93
CA VAL A 32 3.94 4.88 -1.43
C VAL A 32 4.34 5.89 -2.50
N VAL A 33 3.61 5.90 -3.60
CA VAL A 33 3.69 6.96 -4.60
C VAL A 33 2.53 7.92 -4.44
N ALA A 34 1.33 7.41 -4.26
CA ALA A 34 0.15 8.23 -4.11
C ALA A 34 -0.94 7.47 -3.35
N ILE A 35 -1.77 8.23 -2.67
CA ILE A 35 -2.95 7.68 -1.99
C ILE A 35 -4.16 8.44 -2.49
N CYS A 36 -5.19 7.70 -2.90
CA CYS A 36 -6.48 8.25 -3.29
C CYS A 36 -7.53 7.71 -2.36
N GLN A 37 -8.56 8.50 -2.12
CA GLN A 37 -9.65 8.05 -1.26
C GLN A 37 -10.34 6.85 -1.87
N GLY A 38 -10.59 5.87 -1.04
CA GLY A 38 -11.32 4.69 -1.43
C GLY A 38 -12.82 4.95 -1.51
N PRO A 39 -13.55 4.06 -2.15
CA PRO A 39 -14.98 4.24 -2.37
C PRO A 39 -15.81 4.08 -1.11
N THR A 40 -15.32 3.42 -0.08
CA THR A 40 -16.08 3.18 1.14
C THR A 40 -15.21 3.36 2.36
N GLY A 41 -15.83 3.64 3.49
CA GLY A 41 -15.13 3.89 4.72
C GLY A 41 -14.20 2.76 5.12
N GLY A 42 -13.02 3.10 5.58
CA GLY A 42 -12.04 2.16 6.05
C GLY A 42 -11.02 1.71 5.01
N TRP A 43 -11.29 1.89 3.73
CA TRP A 43 -10.38 1.48 2.66
C TRP A 43 -9.93 2.71 1.85
N VAL A 44 -8.68 2.71 1.47
CA VAL A 44 -8.13 3.75 0.59
C VAL A 44 -7.32 3.09 -0.52
N TRP A 45 -7.31 3.73 -1.68
CA TRP A 45 -6.48 3.27 -2.78
C TRP A 45 -5.05 3.73 -2.57
N VAL A 46 -4.13 2.79 -2.65
CA VAL A 46 -2.71 3.05 -2.53
C VAL A 46 -2.03 2.62 -3.80
N ARG A 47 -1.23 3.51 -4.35
CA ARG A 47 -0.34 3.21 -5.46
C ARG A 47 1.08 3.29 -4.96
N GLY A 48 1.90 2.31 -5.26
CA GLY A 48 3.27 2.31 -4.79
C GLY A 48 4.11 1.22 -5.41
N HIS A 49 5.29 1.04 -4.84
CA HIS A 49 6.25 0.06 -5.29
C HIS A 49 6.41 -1.03 -4.24
N VAL A 50 6.39 -2.27 -4.68
CA VAL A 50 6.69 -3.43 -3.84
C VAL A 50 8.00 -4.08 -4.26
N CYS A 51 8.75 -3.42 -5.12
CA CYS A 51 9.96 -3.97 -5.65
C CYS A 51 11.02 -4.07 -4.58
N ARG A 52 11.49 -5.25 -4.34
CA ARG A 52 12.58 -5.50 -3.40
C ARG A 52 13.93 -5.25 -4.01
N ARG A 53 13.95 -5.04 -5.31
CA ARG A 53 15.18 -4.75 -6.01
C ARG A 53 15.53 -3.29 -5.84
N GLN A 54 16.79 -3.05 -5.66
CA GLN A 54 17.30 -1.70 -5.58
C GLN A 54 17.57 -1.09 -6.95
N ASP A 55 17.20 -1.78 -8.00
CA ASP A 55 17.36 -1.29 -9.35
C ASP A 55 16.08 -0.62 -9.79
N PRO A 56 16.04 0.69 -9.71
CA PRO A 56 14.81 1.44 -9.92
C PRO A 56 14.27 1.43 -11.34
N PRO A 57 15.02 1.19 -12.40
CA PRO A 57 14.43 1.36 -13.72
C PRO A 57 13.29 0.40 -14.03
N ASP A 58 13.18 -0.66 -13.28
CA ASP A 58 12.24 -1.71 -13.62
C ASP A 58 10.84 -1.51 -13.09
N CYS A 59 10.65 -0.53 -12.22
CA CYS A 59 9.33 -0.25 -11.69
C CYS A 59 8.56 0.75 -12.53
N GLY A 60 9.13 1.18 -13.64
CA GLY A 60 8.60 2.29 -14.38
C GLY A 60 7.45 1.97 -15.31
N THR A 61 7.19 0.71 -15.59
CA THR A 61 6.29 0.37 -16.67
C THR A 61 4.97 -0.20 -16.23
N GLY A 62 4.75 -0.31 -14.95
CA GLY A 62 3.49 -0.81 -14.45
C GLY A 62 3.41 -0.54 -12.98
N SER A 63 2.22 -0.41 -12.49
CA SER A 63 2.04 -0.26 -11.07
C SER A 63 2.43 -1.55 -10.40
N CYS A 64 3.47 -1.52 -9.61
CA CYS A 64 3.84 -2.67 -8.80
C CYS A 64 2.78 -2.96 -7.76
N PHE A 65 2.14 -1.92 -7.25
CA PHE A 65 1.10 -2.04 -6.24
C PHE A 65 0.04 -0.99 -6.51
N GLU A 66 -1.18 -1.42 -6.69
CA GLU A 66 -2.31 -0.53 -6.85
C GLU A 66 -3.54 -1.26 -6.30
N HIS A 67 -3.73 -1.16 -4.99
CA HIS A 67 -4.75 -1.93 -4.29
C HIS A 67 -5.37 -1.10 -3.18
N GLN A 68 -6.51 -1.53 -2.72
CA GLN A 68 -7.14 -0.94 -1.55
C GLN A 68 -6.47 -1.45 -0.29
N VAL A 69 -6.25 -0.55 0.65
CA VAL A 69 -5.57 -0.82 1.91
C VAL A 69 -6.42 -0.29 3.05
N LEU A 70 -6.45 -1.01 4.17
CA LEU A 70 -7.14 -0.53 5.36
C LEU A 70 -6.48 0.75 5.86
N ALA A 71 -7.29 1.77 6.08
CA ALA A 71 -6.81 3.04 6.62
C ALA A 71 -6.18 2.84 8.00
N SER A 72 -6.71 1.92 8.79
CA SER A 72 -6.15 1.62 10.11
C SER A 72 -4.73 1.09 10.02
N ALA A 73 -4.43 0.27 9.01
CA ALA A 73 -3.07 -0.22 8.80
C ALA A 73 -2.10 0.91 8.47
N ILE A 74 -2.56 1.86 7.67
CA ILE A 74 -1.76 3.03 7.34
C ILE A 74 -1.46 3.84 8.60
N ARG A 75 -2.47 4.06 9.45
CA ARG A 75 -2.29 4.80 10.70
C ARG A 75 -1.29 4.12 11.63
N LEU A 76 -1.34 2.79 11.73
CA LEU A 76 -0.38 2.05 12.55
C LEU A 76 1.05 2.26 12.06
N ASN A 77 1.25 2.28 10.75
CA ASN A 77 2.56 2.53 10.18
C ASN A 77 3.03 3.96 10.48
N LEU A 78 2.15 4.93 10.32
CA LEU A 78 2.49 6.33 10.55
C LEU A 78 2.75 6.61 12.02
N ALA A 79 2.11 5.86 12.91
CA ALA A 79 2.31 6.00 14.34
C ALA A 79 3.58 5.29 14.83
N GLY A 80 4.30 4.63 13.95
CA GLY A 80 5.50 3.92 14.34
C GLY A 80 5.24 2.61 15.07
N GLN A 81 4.03 2.06 14.95
CA GLN A 81 3.67 0.82 15.61
C GLN A 81 3.88 -0.40 14.72
N ARG A 82 4.47 -0.17 13.57
CA ARG A 82 4.86 -1.23 12.64
C ARG A 82 6.15 -0.94 11.96
#